data_22dbb16f24b6b7ca9901a789906f344e
#
_entry.id   22dbb16f24b6b7ca9901a789906f344e
#
_cell.length_a   1.000
_cell.length_b   1.000
_cell.length_c   1.000
_cell.angle_alpha   90.00
_cell.angle_beta   90.00
_cell.angle_gamma   90.00
#
_symmetry.space_group_name_H-M   'P 1'
#
loop_
_entity.id
_entity.type
_entity.pdbx_description
1 polymer ?
#
loop_
_entity_poly.entity_id
_entity_poly.type
_entity_poly.pdbx_seq_one_letter_code
_entity_poly.pdbx_strand_id
1 'polypeptide(L)'
;VVAVLALVSLSTAACNNDKASNSASGGARIKIALLLPESQTTRYESFDRPLFEAKVKSLCDTCDVIYKNANSDKATQQSEAEAAISEGVKVIVFDAFDAESAGLSVDKAKLKNIPVVAYDRLISKTNLAAYISFDNEKVGKLQAQSLVDKLKADGKTSGKIVMINGDQKDNNALLFNKGAHSVLDSSGFTVVPSKDFWSEWKPANAQSFMEGQVAQLGKDGFVGVYAANDGTAGGAIAAMRAKGISPIPPITGQDAEKAAVQRILSGEQYMTIYKAIKPQAEKAAEFAVELAKGQPITTTTTVNNGSMDVPSVLLDPVAVTIKNLKDTIFADKFYTAADVCTGEFAAGCKTAGIA
;
A
#
# COMPACT_ATOMS: atom_id res chain seq x y z
N VAL A 1 -7.33 41.13 -80.96
CA VAL A 1 -8.47 40.61 -81.74
C VAL A 1 -9.10 39.51 -80.94
N VAL A 2 -10.42 39.62 -80.83
CA VAL A 2 -11.41 38.67 -80.28
C VAL A 2 -11.63 38.69 -78.77
N ALA A 3 -12.71 39.40 -78.44
CA ALA A 3 -13.41 39.33 -77.12
C ALA A 3 -14.26 38.08 -77.03
N VAL A 4 -14.38 37.54 -75.88
CA VAL A 4 -15.47 36.56 -75.53
C VAL A 4 -16.11 36.99 -74.23
N LEU A 5 -17.42 37.21 -74.29
CA LEU A 5 -18.29 37.55 -73.17
C LEU A 5 -18.46 36.37 -72.21
N ALA A 6 -18.46 36.67 -70.92
CA ALA A 6 -18.85 35.73 -69.88
C ALA A 6 -20.33 35.97 -69.52
N LEU A 7 -21.14 34.93 -69.61
CA LEU A 7 -22.47 34.91 -69.10
C LEU A 7 -22.50 34.57 -67.62
N VAL A 8 -23.11 35.45 -66.83
CA VAL A 8 -23.41 35.21 -65.40
C VAL A 8 -24.77 34.51 -65.30
N SER A 9 -24.78 33.30 -64.72
CA SER A 9 -25.98 32.61 -64.32
C SER A 9 -26.19 32.71 -62.82
N LEU A 10 -27.21 33.42 -62.36
CA LEU A 10 -27.71 33.42 -60.98
C LEU A 10 -28.37 32.10 -60.70
N SER A 11 -27.89 31.41 -59.71
CA SER A 11 -28.56 30.26 -59.07
C SER A 11 -29.05 30.65 -57.67
N THR A 12 -30.33 30.56 -57.45
CA THR A 12 -31.02 30.79 -56.20
C THR A 12 -30.64 29.75 -55.17
N ALA A 13 -30.08 30.17 -54.04
CA ALA A 13 -29.83 29.30 -52.87
C ALA A 13 -31.13 29.05 -52.08
N ALA A 14 -31.54 27.80 -52.01
CA ALA A 14 -32.55 27.36 -51.06
C ALA A 14 -31.91 27.20 -49.67
N CYS A 15 -32.46 27.89 -48.69
CA CYS A 15 -32.11 27.72 -47.29
C CYS A 15 -32.53 26.35 -46.80
N ASN A 16 -31.60 25.44 -46.62
CA ASN A 16 -31.80 24.20 -45.86
C ASN A 16 -31.41 24.48 -44.42
N ASN A 17 -32.38 24.35 -43.55
CA ASN A 17 -32.28 24.60 -42.12
C ASN A 17 -31.74 23.30 -41.48
N ASP A 18 -30.43 23.03 -41.64
CA ASP A 18 -29.78 21.92 -40.95
C ASP A 18 -29.61 22.31 -39.48
N LYS A 19 -30.34 21.58 -38.66
CA LYS A 19 -30.18 21.58 -37.21
C LYS A 19 -28.70 21.35 -36.90
N ALA A 20 -28.04 22.36 -36.37
CA ALA A 20 -26.75 22.21 -35.74
C ALA A 20 -26.87 21.11 -34.69
N SER A 21 -26.33 19.93 -34.99
CA SER A 21 -26.07 18.92 -33.97
C SER A 21 -25.09 19.55 -32.99
N ASN A 22 -25.57 19.77 -31.81
CA ASN A 22 -24.80 20.21 -30.67
C ASN A 22 -23.76 19.09 -30.42
N SER A 23 -22.62 19.17 -31.10
CA SER A 23 -21.44 18.40 -30.72
C SER A 23 -21.06 18.93 -29.33
N ALA A 24 -21.43 18.18 -28.32
CA ALA A 24 -20.93 18.42 -26.98
C ALA A 24 -19.41 18.52 -27.12
N SER A 25 -18.87 19.71 -26.91
CA SER A 25 -17.44 19.95 -26.80
C SER A 25 -16.97 19.17 -25.58
N GLY A 26 -16.55 17.93 -25.78
CA GLY A 26 -15.88 17.14 -24.77
C GLY A 26 -14.62 17.91 -24.38
N GLY A 27 -14.68 18.68 -23.29
CA GLY A 27 -13.51 19.32 -22.71
C GLY A 27 -12.41 18.26 -22.53
N ALA A 28 -11.15 18.66 -22.71
CA ALA A 28 -10.02 17.75 -22.52
C ALA A 28 -10.12 17.10 -21.14
N ARG A 29 -10.09 15.76 -21.09
CA ARG A 29 -10.21 15.01 -19.85
C ARG A 29 -9.00 15.30 -18.94
N ILE A 30 -9.26 15.38 -17.65
CA ILE A 30 -8.23 15.58 -16.63
C ILE A 30 -7.54 14.26 -16.39
N LYS A 31 -6.23 14.19 -16.58
CA LYS A 31 -5.43 12.99 -16.34
C LYS A 31 -4.81 13.04 -14.93
N ILE A 32 -4.95 11.97 -14.16
CA ILE A 32 -4.36 11.75 -12.84
C ILE A 32 -3.53 10.47 -12.92
N ALA A 33 -2.25 10.51 -12.55
CA ALA A 33 -1.44 9.31 -12.49
C ALA A 33 -1.54 8.64 -11.12
N LEU A 34 -1.66 7.31 -11.10
CA LEU A 34 -1.47 6.45 -9.92
C LEU A 34 -0.30 5.53 -10.21
N LEU A 35 0.81 5.72 -9.48
CA LEU A 35 2.04 4.95 -9.64
C LEU A 35 2.25 4.10 -8.38
N LEU A 36 2.15 2.77 -8.51
CA LEU A 36 2.32 1.82 -7.43
C LEU A 36 3.68 1.10 -7.51
N PRO A 37 4.25 0.66 -6.36
CA PRO A 37 5.65 0.25 -6.30
C PRO A 37 5.91 -1.19 -6.75
N GLU A 38 4.97 -2.12 -6.47
CA GLU A 38 5.22 -3.55 -6.63
C GLU A 38 3.91 -4.35 -6.50
N SER A 39 3.97 -5.64 -6.78
CA SER A 39 2.81 -6.55 -6.78
C SER A 39 2.97 -7.75 -5.83
N GLN A 40 4.05 -7.81 -5.03
CA GLN A 40 4.26 -8.88 -4.04
C GLN A 40 3.34 -8.71 -2.83
N THR A 41 3.10 -7.46 -2.43
CA THR A 41 2.12 -7.11 -1.40
C THR A 41 0.74 -6.99 -2.05
N THR A 42 -0.14 -7.93 -1.74
CA THR A 42 -1.40 -8.14 -2.48
C THR A 42 -2.38 -6.97 -2.41
N ARG A 43 -2.27 -6.09 -1.39
CA ARG A 43 -3.18 -4.96 -1.19
C ARG A 43 -3.23 -4.03 -2.41
N TYR A 44 -2.09 -3.75 -3.05
CA TYR A 44 -1.99 -2.75 -4.10
C TYR A 44 -2.93 -3.00 -5.27
N GLU A 45 -2.95 -4.24 -5.79
CA GLU A 45 -3.83 -4.61 -6.89
C GLU A 45 -5.25 -4.96 -6.43
N SER A 46 -5.39 -5.53 -5.23
CA SER A 46 -6.69 -6.02 -4.75
C SER A 46 -7.57 -4.92 -4.15
N PHE A 47 -6.97 -3.87 -3.60
CA PHE A 47 -7.69 -2.84 -2.84
C PHE A 47 -7.29 -1.41 -3.25
N ASP A 48 -6.01 -1.04 -3.15
CA ASP A 48 -5.56 0.34 -3.32
C ASP A 48 -5.98 0.90 -4.68
N ARG A 49 -5.61 0.23 -5.76
CA ARG A 49 -5.96 0.62 -7.12
C ARG A 49 -7.47 0.70 -7.37
N PRO A 50 -8.26 -0.36 -7.18
CA PRO A 50 -9.69 -0.30 -7.51
C PRO A 50 -10.47 0.67 -6.64
N LEU A 51 -10.11 0.87 -5.38
CA LEU A 51 -10.74 1.83 -4.48
C LEU A 51 -10.41 3.27 -4.90
N PHE A 52 -9.15 3.54 -5.26
CA PHE A 52 -8.72 4.84 -5.77
C PHE A 52 -9.43 5.18 -7.09
N GLU A 53 -9.41 4.28 -8.06
CA GLU A 53 -10.06 4.48 -9.38
C GLU A 53 -11.57 4.71 -9.23
N ALA A 54 -12.25 3.92 -8.40
CA ALA A 54 -13.68 4.07 -8.13
C ALA A 54 -14.01 5.43 -7.49
N LYS A 55 -13.19 5.87 -6.53
CA LYS A 55 -13.39 7.16 -5.85
C LYS A 55 -13.12 8.33 -6.79
N VAL A 56 -12.04 8.31 -7.58
CA VAL A 56 -11.80 9.36 -8.61
C VAL A 56 -12.98 9.47 -9.54
N LYS A 57 -13.48 8.35 -10.06
CA LYS A 57 -14.65 8.33 -10.94
C LYS A 57 -15.90 8.92 -10.28
N SER A 58 -16.11 8.66 -8.99
CA SER A 58 -17.26 9.20 -8.25
C SER A 58 -17.19 10.71 -8.03
N LEU A 59 -15.98 11.29 -7.96
CA LEU A 59 -15.74 12.71 -7.71
C LEU A 59 -15.58 13.54 -9.01
N CYS A 60 -15.22 12.87 -10.10
CA CYS A 60 -14.87 13.52 -11.36
C CYS A 60 -15.10 12.56 -12.53
N ASP A 61 -16.24 12.68 -13.19
CA ASP A 61 -16.60 11.88 -14.38
C ASP A 61 -15.74 12.21 -15.61
N THR A 62 -15.09 13.40 -15.61
CA THR A 62 -14.18 13.86 -16.65
C THR A 62 -12.71 13.58 -16.34
N CYS A 63 -12.40 12.87 -15.25
CA CYS A 63 -11.05 12.47 -14.89
C CYS A 63 -10.74 11.05 -15.38
N ASP A 64 -9.52 10.88 -15.90
CA ASP A 64 -8.94 9.58 -16.25
C ASP A 64 -7.78 9.24 -15.31
N VAL A 65 -7.76 8.03 -14.79
CA VAL A 65 -6.65 7.53 -14.02
C VAL A 65 -5.69 6.79 -14.96
N ILE A 66 -4.43 7.26 -15.01
CA ILE A 66 -3.32 6.58 -15.67
C ILE A 66 -2.62 5.75 -14.60
N TYR A 67 -2.87 4.45 -14.64
CA TYR A 67 -2.28 3.51 -13.69
C TYR A 67 -0.99 2.88 -14.23
N LYS A 68 0.03 2.76 -13.34
CA LYS A 68 1.26 2.02 -13.57
C LYS A 68 1.73 1.32 -12.30
N ASN A 69 2.48 0.22 -12.47
CA ASN A 69 3.11 -0.51 -11.36
C ASN A 69 4.55 -0.86 -11.73
N ALA A 70 5.46 -0.45 -10.90
CA ALA A 70 6.89 -0.60 -11.13
C ALA A 70 7.43 -2.03 -10.99
N ASN A 71 6.63 -2.96 -10.46
CA ASN A 71 7.02 -4.36 -10.23
C ASN A 71 8.37 -4.52 -9.49
N SER A 72 8.59 -3.71 -8.46
CA SER A 72 9.81 -3.68 -7.63
C SER A 72 11.07 -3.21 -8.39
N ASP A 73 10.91 -2.41 -9.44
CA ASP A 73 12.03 -1.83 -10.17
C ASP A 73 11.99 -0.30 -10.18
N LYS A 74 13.01 0.33 -9.60
CA LYS A 74 13.07 1.80 -9.49
C LYS A 74 13.25 2.52 -10.81
N ALA A 75 13.94 1.91 -11.77
CA ALA A 75 14.15 2.53 -13.09
C ALA A 75 12.85 2.52 -13.89
N THR A 76 12.10 1.44 -13.79
CA THR A 76 10.74 1.34 -14.34
C THR A 76 9.84 2.41 -13.72
N GLN A 77 9.82 2.56 -12.39
CA GLN A 77 8.98 3.57 -11.73
C GLN A 77 9.38 5.01 -12.15
N GLN A 78 10.67 5.29 -12.29
CA GLN A 78 11.13 6.58 -12.79
C GLN A 78 10.64 6.83 -14.22
N SER A 79 10.75 5.84 -15.11
CA SER A 79 10.28 5.95 -16.49
C SER A 79 8.77 6.15 -16.57
N GLU A 80 8.00 5.48 -15.71
CA GLU A 80 6.55 5.63 -15.59
C GLU A 80 6.15 7.06 -15.15
N ALA A 81 6.87 7.60 -14.17
CA ALA A 81 6.65 8.99 -13.73
C ALA A 81 6.96 10.00 -14.85
N GLU A 82 8.07 9.81 -15.58
CA GLU A 82 8.44 10.65 -16.71
C GLU A 82 7.41 10.56 -17.86
N ALA A 83 6.90 9.38 -18.14
CA ALA A 83 5.83 9.19 -19.11
C ALA A 83 4.55 9.92 -18.68
N ALA A 84 4.13 9.79 -17.43
CA ALA A 84 2.97 10.50 -16.89
C ALA A 84 3.12 12.03 -17.00
N ILE A 85 4.30 12.56 -16.66
CA ILE A 85 4.62 14.01 -16.83
C ILE A 85 4.49 14.42 -18.29
N SER A 86 5.03 13.62 -19.21
CA SER A 86 5.01 13.89 -20.65
C SER A 86 3.59 13.80 -21.23
N GLU A 87 2.73 12.93 -20.70
CA GLU A 87 1.31 12.82 -21.06
C GLU A 87 0.46 13.99 -20.53
N GLY A 88 1.05 14.89 -19.74
CA GLY A 88 0.39 16.08 -19.23
C GLY A 88 -0.62 15.82 -18.13
N VAL A 89 -0.34 14.87 -17.24
CA VAL A 89 -1.16 14.65 -16.05
C VAL A 89 -1.23 15.91 -15.19
N LYS A 90 -2.33 16.09 -14.46
CA LYS A 90 -2.52 17.23 -13.58
C LYS A 90 -2.02 16.97 -12.16
N VAL A 91 -1.96 15.70 -11.75
CA VAL A 91 -1.49 15.25 -10.43
C VAL A 91 -0.85 13.87 -10.59
N ILE A 92 0.14 13.59 -9.77
CA ILE A 92 0.72 12.26 -9.59
C ILE A 92 0.46 11.81 -8.14
N VAL A 93 -0.21 10.69 -7.97
CA VAL A 93 -0.28 9.95 -6.71
C VAL A 93 0.78 8.87 -6.77
N PHE A 94 1.77 8.95 -5.90
CA PHE A 94 3.02 8.23 -6.03
C PHE A 94 3.33 7.42 -4.77
N ASP A 95 3.21 6.12 -4.87
CA ASP A 95 3.69 5.17 -3.88
C ASP A 95 5.10 4.71 -4.28
N ALA A 96 6.11 5.19 -3.59
CA ALA A 96 7.50 5.04 -4.01
C ALA A 96 8.04 3.63 -3.72
N PHE A 97 8.62 2.98 -4.72
CA PHE A 97 9.41 1.77 -4.50
C PHE A 97 10.71 2.08 -3.72
N ASP A 98 11.35 3.19 -4.04
CA ASP A 98 12.57 3.67 -3.37
C ASP A 98 12.33 5.13 -2.94
N ALA A 99 12.25 5.36 -1.65
CA ALA A 99 11.86 6.63 -1.04
C ALA A 99 12.80 7.79 -1.39
N GLU A 100 14.07 7.52 -1.64
CA GLU A 100 15.06 8.56 -1.94
C GLU A 100 15.12 8.85 -3.45
N SER A 101 15.21 7.82 -4.29
CA SER A 101 15.34 8.01 -5.73
C SER A 101 14.06 8.56 -6.38
N ALA A 102 12.89 8.32 -5.81
CA ALA A 102 11.62 8.87 -6.27
C ALA A 102 11.60 10.42 -6.20
N GLY A 103 12.41 11.03 -5.34
CA GLY A 103 12.56 12.48 -5.24
C GLY A 103 12.91 13.15 -6.58
N LEU A 104 13.74 12.49 -7.41
CA LEU A 104 14.09 13.00 -8.74
C LEU A 104 12.87 13.13 -9.67
N SER A 105 11.95 12.18 -9.60
CA SER A 105 10.70 12.22 -10.38
C SER A 105 9.76 13.32 -9.87
N VAL A 106 9.71 13.54 -8.56
CA VAL A 106 8.95 14.64 -7.95
C VAL A 106 9.50 15.99 -8.40
N ASP A 107 10.81 16.16 -8.40
CA ASP A 107 11.45 17.41 -8.85
C ASP A 107 11.18 17.70 -10.33
N LYS A 108 11.18 16.66 -11.19
CA LYS A 108 10.76 16.78 -12.60
C LYS A 108 9.29 17.20 -12.75
N ALA A 109 8.40 16.61 -11.95
CA ALA A 109 6.98 16.98 -11.92
C ALA A 109 6.79 18.44 -11.50
N LYS A 110 7.52 18.90 -10.49
CA LYS A 110 7.51 20.28 -10.00
C LYS A 110 7.89 21.28 -11.09
N LEU A 111 8.90 20.99 -11.94
CA LEU A 111 9.27 21.84 -13.06
C LEU A 111 8.14 22.04 -14.09
N LYS A 112 7.15 21.17 -14.09
CA LYS A 112 5.94 21.25 -14.92
C LYS A 112 4.71 21.72 -14.14
N ASN A 113 4.88 22.19 -12.89
CA ASN A 113 3.80 22.56 -11.98
C ASN A 113 2.78 21.43 -11.73
N ILE A 114 3.25 20.18 -11.73
CA ILE A 114 2.44 18.99 -11.43
C ILE A 114 2.64 18.66 -9.96
N PRO A 115 1.60 18.80 -9.10
CA PRO A 115 1.69 18.42 -7.71
C PRO A 115 1.80 16.88 -7.57
N VAL A 116 2.57 16.46 -6.55
CA VAL A 116 2.76 15.05 -6.21
C VAL A 116 2.24 14.79 -4.81
N VAL A 117 1.35 13.81 -4.68
CA VAL A 117 0.86 13.26 -3.42
C VAL A 117 1.62 11.98 -3.14
N ALA A 118 2.39 11.92 -2.06
CA ALA A 118 2.96 10.67 -1.59
C ALA A 118 1.85 9.80 -1.00
N TYR A 119 1.72 8.60 -1.53
CA TYR A 119 0.72 7.61 -1.12
C TYR A 119 1.40 6.44 -0.43
N ASP A 120 0.89 6.01 0.69
CA ASP A 120 1.40 4.93 1.53
C ASP A 120 2.87 5.14 1.98
N ARG A 121 3.83 5.21 1.06
CA ARG A 121 5.27 5.38 1.34
C ARG A 121 5.70 6.84 1.16
N LEU A 122 6.37 7.39 2.18
CA LEU A 122 6.86 8.77 2.13
C LEU A 122 8.07 8.89 1.19
N ILE A 123 8.02 9.89 0.31
CA ILE A 123 9.17 10.24 -0.55
C ILE A 123 10.05 11.24 0.19
N SER A 124 11.34 10.92 0.29
CA SER A 124 12.31 11.69 1.06
C SER A 124 12.90 12.87 0.30
N LYS A 125 13.31 13.91 1.03
CA LYS A 125 14.17 15.01 0.58
C LYS A 125 13.67 15.78 -0.66
N THR A 126 12.35 15.91 -0.86
CA THR A 126 11.75 16.63 -1.98
C THR A 126 10.48 17.38 -1.56
N ASN A 127 9.90 18.19 -2.46
CA ASN A 127 8.68 18.94 -2.17
C ASN A 127 7.43 18.16 -2.60
N LEU A 128 6.59 17.83 -1.64
CA LEU A 128 5.33 17.13 -1.84
C LEU A 128 4.14 18.05 -1.58
N ALA A 129 3.06 17.85 -2.32
CA ALA A 129 1.79 18.54 -2.08
C ALA A 129 1.08 17.99 -0.84
N ALA A 130 1.12 16.67 -0.64
CA ALA A 130 0.57 15.98 0.52
C ALA A 130 1.20 14.60 0.71
N TYR A 131 0.93 14.01 1.89
CA TYR A 131 1.23 12.62 2.21
C TYR A 131 0.02 11.98 2.88
N ILE A 132 -0.34 10.76 2.49
CA ILE A 132 -1.38 9.97 3.12
C ILE A 132 -0.87 8.56 3.42
N SER A 133 -0.88 8.17 4.69
CA SER A 133 -0.43 6.86 5.15
C SER A 133 -1.05 6.49 6.49
N PHE A 134 -0.49 5.49 7.14
CA PHE A 134 -0.76 5.12 8.52
C PHE A 134 0.36 5.62 9.44
N ASP A 135 0.11 5.62 10.77
CA ASP A 135 1.19 5.79 11.75
C ASP A 135 2.08 4.54 11.76
N ASN A 136 3.12 4.59 10.93
CA ASN A 136 3.97 3.43 10.66
C ASN A 136 4.89 3.07 11.84
N GLU A 137 5.28 4.02 12.70
CA GLU A 137 5.99 3.69 13.94
C GLU A 137 5.06 2.96 14.91
N LYS A 138 3.80 3.37 15.00
CA LYS A 138 2.77 2.68 15.79
C LYS A 138 2.49 1.26 15.26
N VAL A 139 2.55 1.03 13.95
CA VAL A 139 2.45 -0.33 13.37
C VAL A 139 3.49 -1.25 13.98
N GLY A 140 4.78 -0.88 13.91
CA GLY A 140 5.85 -1.69 14.48
C GLY A 140 5.71 -1.92 15.99
N LYS A 141 5.32 -0.86 16.73
CA LYS A 141 5.04 -0.97 18.17
C LYS A 141 3.93 -1.97 18.47
N LEU A 142 2.81 -1.90 17.75
CA LEU A 142 1.67 -2.79 17.95
C LEU A 142 2.01 -4.26 17.63
N GLN A 143 2.76 -4.50 16.55
CA GLN A 143 3.23 -5.85 16.21
C GLN A 143 4.11 -6.43 17.33
N ALA A 144 5.13 -5.69 17.72
CA ALA A 144 6.08 -6.11 18.76
C ALA A 144 5.39 -6.30 20.11
N GLN A 145 4.52 -5.35 20.52
CA GLN A 145 3.80 -5.43 21.78
C GLN A 145 2.88 -6.67 21.79
N SER A 146 2.11 -6.90 20.70
CA SER A 146 1.24 -8.06 20.58
C SER A 146 2.03 -9.39 20.71
N LEU A 147 3.22 -9.45 20.08
CA LEU A 147 4.08 -10.62 20.18
C LEU A 147 4.59 -10.84 21.60
N VAL A 148 5.10 -9.79 22.25
CA VAL A 148 5.62 -9.85 23.61
C VAL A 148 4.52 -10.25 24.59
N ASP A 149 3.34 -9.65 24.47
CA ASP A 149 2.19 -9.96 25.35
C ASP A 149 1.75 -11.41 25.19
N LYS A 150 1.72 -11.93 23.95
CA LYS A 150 1.42 -13.34 23.69
C LYS A 150 2.46 -14.27 24.33
N LEU A 151 3.74 -13.99 24.12
CA LEU A 151 4.81 -14.81 24.70
C LEU A 151 4.75 -14.83 26.24
N LYS A 152 4.51 -13.67 26.85
CA LYS A 152 4.34 -13.57 28.33
C LYS A 152 3.10 -14.31 28.81
N ALA A 153 1.99 -14.23 28.08
CA ALA A 153 0.77 -15.00 28.40
C ALA A 153 0.98 -16.53 28.27
N ASP A 154 1.89 -16.95 27.39
CA ASP A 154 2.30 -18.34 27.24
C ASP A 154 3.39 -18.76 28.28
N GLY A 155 3.65 -17.91 29.30
CA GLY A 155 4.62 -18.18 30.36
C GLY A 155 6.10 -18.00 29.95
N LYS A 156 6.38 -17.40 28.80
CA LYS A 156 7.74 -17.10 28.36
C LYS A 156 8.18 -15.72 28.90
N THR A 157 9.31 -15.66 29.54
CA THR A 157 9.89 -14.40 30.04
C THR A 157 11.19 -14.02 29.35
N SER A 158 11.75 -14.93 28.54
CA SER A 158 12.99 -14.76 27.76
C SER A 158 12.98 -15.71 26.56
N GLY A 159 13.93 -15.55 25.69
CA GLY A 159 14.12 -16.39 24.50
C GLY A 159 14.45 -15.55 23.28
N LYS A 160 14.74 -16.20 22.16
CA LYS A 160 15.06 -15.52 20.91
C LYS A 160 13.79 -15.25 20.10
N ILE A 161 13.69 -14.03 19.56
CA ILE A 161 12.70 -13.64 18.56
C ILE A 161 13.43 -13.45 17.23
N VAL A 162 13.04 -14.19 16.21
CA VAL A 162 13.57 -13.99 14.85
C VAL A 162 12.89 -12.79 14.23
N MET A 163 13.66 -11.80 13.74
CA MET A 163 13.13 -10.58 13.12
C MET A 163 13.32 -10.61 11.61
N ILE A 164 12.22 -10.38 10.89
CA ILE A 164 12.16 -10.29 9.42
C ILE A 164 11.56 -8.96 9.04
N ASN A 165 12.38 -8.01 8.58
CA ASN A 165 11.97 -6.68 8.17
C ASN A 165 11.57 -6.63 6.69
N GLY A 166 10.99 -5.48 6.27
CA GLY A 166 10.57 -5.22 4.90
C GLY A 166 11.71 -4.88 3.94
N ASP A 167 11.70 -3.69 3.33
CA ASP A 167 12.76 -3.17 2.46
C ASP A 167 13.35 -1.89 3.04
N GLN A 168 14.68 -1.78 3.11
CA GLN A 168 15.38 -0.57 3.58
C GLN A 168 15.13 0.68 2.72
N LYS A 169 14.71 0.51 1.49
CA LYS A 169 14.38 1.60 0.56
C LYS A 169 13.00 2.20 0.83
N ASP A 170 12.19 1.50 1.62
CA ASP A 170 10.86 1.91 2.02
C ASP A 170 10.90 2.58 3.39
N ASN A 171 10.51 3.85 3.45
CA ASN A 171 10.45 4.61 4.71
C ASN A 171 9.53 3.93 5.74
N ASN A 172 8.45 3.28 5.31
CA ASN A 172 7.55 2.60 6.23
C ASN A 172 8.24 1.44 6.94
N ALA A 173 9.03 0.63 6.21
CA ALA A 173 9.78 -0.48 6.79
C ALA A 173 10.78 -0.01 7.86
N LEU A 174 11.42 1.14 7.64
CA LEU A 174 12.33 1.74 8.64
C LEU A 174 11.55 2.17 9.90
N LEU A 175 10.35 2.72 9.74
CA LEU A 175 9.49 3.12 10.87
C LEU A 175 8.92 1.90 11.60
N PHE A 176 8.53 0.83 10.90
CA PHE A 176 8.11 -0.43 11.53
C PHE A 176 9.25 -1.02 12.37
N ASN A 177 10.45 -1.10 11.81
CA ASN A 177 11.64 -1.58 12.53
C ASN A 177 11.89 -0.73 13.78
N LYS A 178 11.94 0.60 13.66
CA LYS A 178 12.09 1.53 14.78
C LYS A 178 11.03 1.31 15.86
N GLY A 179 9.77 1.21 15.46
CA GLY A 179 8.64 0.96 16.36
C GLY A 179 8.77 -0.38 17.07
N ALA A 180 9.15 -1.44 16.36
CA ALA A 180 9.34 -2.76 16.93
C ALA A 180 10.50 -2.79 17.94
N HIS A 181 11.67 -2.23 17.60
CA HIS A 181 12.81 -2.15 18.51
C HIS A 181 12.50 -1.36 19.78
N SER A 182 11.68 -0.28 19.69
CA SER A 182 11.28 0.48 20.87
C SER A 182 10.57 -0.37 21.95
N VAL A 183 10.02 -1.52 21.56
CA VAL A 183 9.36 -2.48 22.46
C VAL A 183 10.27 -3.67 22.74
N LEU A 184 10.85 -4.28 21.70
CA LEU A 184 11.60 -5.54 21.82
C LEU A 184 12.89 -5.39 22.63
N ASP A 185 13.61 -4.29 22.48
CA ASP A 185 14.91 -4.07 23.14
C ASP A 185 14.81 -4.03 24.68
N SER A 186 13.63 -3.71 25.22
CA SER A 186 13.37 -3.70 26.67
C SER A 186 12.47 -4.85 27.14
N SER A 187 12.11 -5.78 26.26
CA SER A 187 11.08 -6.79 26.54
C SER A 187 11.53 -7.98 27.39
N GLY A 188 12.85 -8.21 27.49
CA GLY A 188 13.45 -9.42 28.08
C GLY A 188 13.73 -10.52 27.04
N PHE A 189 13.31 -10.36 25.80
CA PHE A 189 13.63 -11.26 24.68
C PHE A 189 14.85 -10.78 23.90
N THR A 190 15.54 -11.68 23.21
CA THR A 190 16.69 -11.36 22.37
C THR A 190 16.29 -11.38 20.90
N VAL A 191 16.42 -10.25 20.21
CA VAL A 191 16.21 -10.17 18.76
C VAL A 191 17.36 -10.83 18.01
N VAL A 192 17.05 -11.69 17.05
CA VAL A 192 18.04 -12.35 16.20
C VAL A 192 17.64 -12.22 14.71
N PRO A 193 18.61 -12.05 13.82
CA PRO A 193 20.03 -11.80 14.11
C PRO A 193 20.26 -10.42 14.74
N SER A 194 21.41 -10.19 15.33
CA SER A 194 21.78 -8.88 15.91
C SER A 194 21.94 -7.76 14.88
N LYS A 195 22.12 -8.12 13.62
CA LYS A 195 22.06 -7.22 12.46
C LYS A 195 20.75 -7.50 11.71
N ASP A 196 19.93 -6.49 11.55
CA ASP A 196 18.63 -6.60 10.91
C ASP A 196 18.70 -7.27 9.54
N PHE A 197 17.80 -8.21 9.32
CA PHE A 197 17.55 -8.83 8.03
C PHE A 197 16.39 -8.11 7.32
N TRP A 198 16.58 -7.82 6.03
CA TRP A 198 15.62 -7.12 5.17
C TRP A 198 15.22 -8.02 4.01
N SER A 199 13.94 -8.37 3.97
CA SER A 199 13.36 -9.33 3.00
C SER A 199 13.06 -8.72 1.64
N GLU A 200 13.16 -7.40 1.49
CA GLU A 200 12.74 -6.65 0.29
C GLU A 200 11.25 -6.89 -0.04
N TRP A 201 10.43 -7.09 0.97
CA TRP A 201 9.00 -7.47 0.88
C TRP A 201 8.74 -8.78 0.12
N LYS A 202 9.77 -9.60 -0.13
CA LYS A 202 9.68 -10.85 -0.90
C LYS A 202 9.46 -12.04 0.04
N PRO A 203 8.32 -12.76 -0.06
CA PRO A 203 8.07 -13.97 0.75
C PRO A 203 9.16 -15.03 0.59
N ALA A 204 9.71 -15.19 -0.63
CA ALA A 204 10.79 -16.14 -0.90
C ALA A 204 12.08 -15.81 -0.13
N ASN A 205 12.43 -14.52 0.02
CA ASN A 205 13.59 -14.10 0.81
C ASN A 205 13.36 -14.39 2.30
N ALA A 206 12.15 -14.12 2.81
CA ALA A 206 11.77 -14.43 4.18
C ALA A 206 11.81 -15.95 4.44
N GLN A 207 11.37 -16.77 3.49
CA GLN A 207 11.44 -18.23 3.58
C GLN A 207 12.89 -18.71 3.66
N SER A 208 13.73 -18.32 2.71
CA SER A 208 15.14 -18.73 2.67
C SER A 208 15.90 -18.29 3.92
N PHE A 209 15.63 -17.08 4.41
CA PHE A 209 16.20 -16.58 5.66
C PHE A 209 15.75 -17.43 6.86
N MET A 210 14.45 -17.72 6.97
CA MET A 210 13.91 -18.53 8.08
C MET A 210 14.46 -19.96 8.05
N GLU A 211 14.64 -20.57 6.87
CA GLU A 211 15.29 -21.87 6.74
C GLU A 211 16.71 -21.85 7.33
N GLY A 212 17.48 -20.79 7.07
CA GLY A 212 18.79 -20.55 7.66
C GLY A 212 18.73 -20.39 9.19
N GLN A 213 17.75 -19.63 9.69
CA GLN A 213 17.58 -19.46 11.14
C GLN A 213 17.21 -20.77 11.83
N VAL A 214 16.34 -21.58 11.26
CA VAL A 214 16.02 -22.91 11.81
C VAL A 214 17.23 -23.85 11.80
N ALA A 215 18.04 -23.80 10.74
CA ALA A 215 19.28 -24.58 10.68
C ALA A 215 20.30 -24.17 11.75
N GLN A 216 20.42 -22.86 12.01
CA GLN A 216 21.38 -22.31 12.97
C GLN A 216 20.93 -22.47 14.43
N LEU A 217 19.66 -22.23 14.71
CA LEU A 217 19.12 -22.17 16.07
C LEU A 217 18.53 -23.49 16.54
N GLY A 218 18.15 -24.37 15.62
CA GLY A 218 17.34 -25.54 15.90
C GLY A 218 15.84 -25.20 15.98
N LYS A 219 15.01 -26.25 16.00
CA LYS A 219 13.54 -26.11 16.00
C LYS A 219 13.00 -25.39 17.24
N ASP A 220 13.63 -25.57 18.38
CA ASP A 220 13.25 -25.02 19.66
C ASP A 220 14.09 -23.80 20.07
N GLY A 221 14.95 -23.32 19.17
CA GLY A 221 15.92 -22.28 19.46
C GLY A 221 15.40 -20.84 19.42
N PHE A 222 14.11 -20.65 19.15
CA PHE A 222 13.40 -19.37 19.18
C PHE A 222 11.98 -19.53 19.67
N VAL A 223 11.41 -18.48 20.24
CA VAL A 223 10.10 -18.52 20.89
C VAL A 223 9.02 -17.75 20.11
N GLY A 224 9.41 -16.93 19.15
CA GLY A 224 8.50 -16.14 18.34
C GLY A 224 9.19 -15.56 17.09
N VAL A 225 8.39 -15.04 16.17
CA VAL A 225 8.87 -14.40 14.94
C VAL A 225 8.19 -13.05 14.78
N TYR A 226 8.98 -11.99 14.66
CA TYR A 226 8.51 -10.72 14.15
C TYR A 226 8.65 -10.73 12.63
N ALA A 227 7.54 -10.69 11.91
CA ALA A 227 7.50 -10.52 10.47
C ALA A 227 6.76 -9.22 10.15
N ALA A 228 7.40 -8.36 9.35
CA ALA A 228 6.92 -7.00 9.12
C ALA A 228 5.60 -6.94 8.34
N ASN A 229 5.31 -7.95 7.48
CA ASN A 229 4.01 -8.09 6.83
C ASN A 229 3.56 -9.54 6.68
N ASP A 230 2.35 -9.74 6.18
CA ASP A 230 1.71 -11.06 6.05
C ASP A 230 2.35 -11.94 4.97
N GLY A 231 2.85 -11.33 3.89
CA GLY A 231 3.58 -12.06 2.86
C GLY A 231 4.88 -12.66 3.40
N THR A 232 5.67 -11.89 4.14
CA THR A 232 6.91 -12.36 4.79
C THR A 232 6.62 -13.36 5.91
N ALA A 233 5.53 -13.17 6.67
CA ALA A 233 5.06 -14.16 7.64
C ALA A 233 4.73 -15.50 6.96
N GLY A 234 4.05 -15.46 5.81
CA GLY A 234 3.74 -16.65 5.01
C GLY A 234 4.98 -17.41 4.58
N GLY A 235 6.01 -16.70 4.11
CA GLY A 235 7.31 -17.30 3.76
C GLY A 235 7.98 -17.97 4.96
N ALA A 236 8.03 -17.28 6.10
CA ALA A 236 8.61 -17.83 7.33
C ALA A 236 7.84 -19.06 7.83
N ILE A 237 6.49 -19.04 7.78
CA ILE A 237 5.66 -20.19 8.15
C ILE A 237 5.94 -21.38 7.23
N ALA A 238 6.04 -21.17 5.91
CA ALA A 238 6.36 -22.22 4.97
C ALA A 238 7.71 -22.90 5.29
N ALA A 239 8.75 -22.12 5.63
CA ALA A 239 10.04 -22.62 6.05
C ALA A 239 9.94 -23.45 7.33
N MET A 240 9.22 -22.96 8.35
CA MET A 240 9.05 -23.67 9.62
C MET A 240 8.30 -25.00 9.43
N ARG A 241 7.22 -25.01 8.62
CA ARG A 241 6.47 -26.23 8.28
C ARG A 241 7.37 -27.26 7.57
N ALA A 242 8.13 -26.82 6.56
CA ALA A 242 9.04 -27.70 5.82
C ALA A 242 10.09 -28.36 6.72
N LYS A 243 10.46 -27.72 7.83
CA LYS A 243 11.34 -28.27 8.86
C LYS A 243 10.60 -29.06 9.95
N GLY A 244 9.29 -29.22 9.85
CA GLY A 244 8.49 -29.99 10.80
C GLY A 244 8.34 -29.29 12.16
N ILE A 245 8.32 -27.95 12.19
CA ILE A 245 7.97 -27.17 13.39
C ILE A 245 6.45 -27.14 13.50
N SER A 246 5.91 -27.70 14.58
CA SER A 246 4.49 -27.71 14.90
C SER A 246 4.31 -27.83 16.41
N PRO A 247 3.54 -26.96 17.07
CA PRO A 247 2.86 -25.82 16.50
C PRO A 247 3.84 -24.72 16.03
N ILE A 248 3.38 -23.87 15.12
CA ILE A 248 4.14 -22.68 14.69
C ILE A 248 4.22 -21.70 15.88
N PRO A 249 5.41 -21.21 16.26
CA PRO A 249 5.54 -20.18 17.28
C PRO A 249 4.79 -18.90 16.90
N PRO A 250 4.35 -18.07 17.88
CA PRO A 250 3.67 -16.82 17.59
C PRO A 250 4.43 -15.98 16.58
N ILE A 251 3.76 -15.61 15.49
CA ILE A 251 4.31 -14.81 14.40
C ILE A 251 3.41 -13.62 14.08
N THR A 252 4.02 -12.45 13.87
CA THR A 252 3.31 -11.23 13.50
C THR A 252 3.10 -11.12 12.00
N GLY A 253 2.29 -10.15 11.58
CA GLY A 253 2.09 -9.76 10.21
C GLY A 253 1.43 -8.39 10.11
N GLN A 254 1.17 -7.93 8.88
CA GLN A 254 0.54 -6.66 8.57
C GLN A 254 -0.15 -6.75 7.21
N ASP A 255 -1.14 -5.90 6.98
CA ASP A 255 -1.98 -5.69 5.80
C ASP A 255 -3.23 -6.56 5.74
N ALA A 256 -3.45 -7.46 6.69
CA ALA A 256 -4.62 -8.33 6.75
C ALA A 256 -4.89 -9.06 5.41
N GLU A 257 -3.83 -9.59 4.79
CA GLU A 257 -3.97 -10.38 3.57
C GLU A 257 -4.92 -11.56 3.77
N LYS A 258 -5.69 -11.94 2.76
CA LYS A 258 -6.63 -13.05 2.85
C LYS A 258 -5.99 -14.33 3.40
N ALA A 259 -4.82 -14.68 2.89
CA ALA A 259 -4.07 -15.85 3.37
C ALA A 259 -3.65 -15.73 4.85
N ALA A 260 -3.35 -14.53 5.32
CA ALA A 260 -3.01 -14.29 6.72
C ALA A 260 -4.23 -14.39 7.63
N VAL A 261 -5.37 -13.84 7.22
CA VAL A 261 -6.64 -14.01 7.95
C VAL A 261 -6.99 -15.50 8.08
N GLN A 262 -6.79 -16.27 7.02
CA GLN A 262 -6.96 -17.72 7.04
C GLN A 262 -5.96 -18.43 7.99
N ARG A 263 -4.69 -18.02 7.98
CA ARG A 263 -3.68 -18.54 8.92
C ARG A 263 -3.97 -18.16 10.38
N ILE A 264 -4.56 -16.99 10.64
CA ILE A 264 -5.01 -16.60 11.98
C ILE A 264 -6.18 -17.49 12.42
N LEU A 265 -7.11 -17.80 11.53
CA LEU A 265 -8.24 -18.69 11.82
C LEU A 265 -7.81 -20.14 12.05
N SER A 266 -6.75 -20.62 11.41
CA SER A 266 -6.16 -21.95 11.64
C SER A 266 -5.18 -22.00 12.82
N GLY A 267 -4.81 -20.84 13.40
CA GLY A 267 -3.86 -20.74 14.51
C GLY A 267 -2.38 -20.78 14.11
N GLU A 268 -2.06 -20.68 12.81
CA GLU A 268 -0.69 -20.71 12.32
C GLU A 268 -0.02 -19.35 12.28
N GLN A 269 -0.80 -18.26 12.23
CA GLN A 269 -0.33 -16.90 12.43
C GLN A 269 -1.03 -16.31 13.64
N TYR A 270 -0.29 -15.62 14.50
CA TYR A 270 -0.88 -15.11 15.74
C TYR A 270 -1.70 -13.86 15.49
N MET A 271 -1.18 -12.92 14.70
CA MET A 271 -1.82 -11.63 14.48
C MET A 271 -1.43 -11.01 13.14
N THR A 272 -2.20 -10.01 12.73
CA THR A 272 -1.85 -9.06 11.67
C THR A 272 -2.16 -7.64 12.12
N ILE A 273 -1.53 -6.64 11.52
CA ILE A 273 -1.99 -5.25 11.63
C ILE A 273 -2.96 -4.97 10.50
N TYR A 274 -4.19 -4.65 10.86
CA TYR A 274 -5.18 -4.17 9.92
C TYR A 274 -4.99 -2.68 9.66
N LYS A 275 -4.76 -2.35 8.42
CA LYS A 275 -4.76 -1.01 7.86
C LYS A 275 -6.02 -0.88 7.01
N ALA A 276 -6.94 0.00 7.38
CA ALA A 276 -8.17 0.24 6.63
C ALA A 276 -7.83 0.96 5.30
N ILE A 277 -7.55 0.21 4.24
CA ILE A 277 -7.06 0.74 2.95
C ILE A 277 -8.08 1.65 2.28
N LYS A 278 -9.37 1.36 2.44
CA LYS A 278 -10.43 2.16 1.79
C LYS A 278 -10.34 3.65 2.15
N PRO A 279 -10.33 4.08 3.42
CA PRO A 279 -10.17 5.50 3.73
C PRO A 279 -8.84 6.11 3.25
N GLN A 280 -7.74 5.33 3.19
CA GLN A 280 -6.47 5.79 2.64
C GLN A 280 -6.57 6.07 1.13
N ALA A 281 -7.07 5.11 0.36
CA ALA A 281 -7.20 5.22 -1.09
C ALA A 281 -8.23 6.30 -1.49
N GLU A 282 -9.37 6.38 -0.78
CA GLU A 282 -10.37 7.39 -1.02
C GLU A 282 -9.87 8.81 -0.71
N LYS A 283 -9.10 8.99 0.38
CA LYS A 283 -8.49 10.29 0.71
C LYS A 283 -7.43 10.71 -0.31
N ALA A 284 -6.62 9.78 -0.79
CA ALA A 284 -5.66 10.06 -1.87
C ALA A 284 -6.38 10.50 -3.16
N ALA A 285 -7.49 9.86 -3.49
CA ALA A 285 -8.32 10.23 -4.64
C ALA A 285 -8.96 11.61 -4.48
N GLU A 286 -9.43 11.97 -3.27
CA GLU A 286 -9.91 13.31 -2.94
C GLU A 286 -8.81 14.35 -3.17
N PHE A 287 -7.61 14.17 -2.60
CA PHE A 287 -6.48 15.05 -2.82
C PHE A 287 -6.14 15.20 -4.31
N ALA A 288 -6.11 14.08 -5.04
CA ALA A 288 -5.79 14.10 -6.45
C ALA A 288 -6.79 14.92 -7.28
N VAL A 289 -8.10 14.76 -7.02
CA VAL A 289 -9.15 15.50 -7.74
C VAL A 289 -9.17 16.97 -7.34
N GLU A 290 -9.00 17.29 -6.06
CA GLU A 290 -8.93 18.67 -5.56
C GLU A 290 -7.75 19.41 -6.19
N LEU A 291 -6.54 18.84 -6.11
CA LEU A 291 -5.33 19.41 -6.70
C LEU A 291 -5.43 19.55 -8.23
N ALA A 292 -5.99 18.55 -8.91
CA ALA A 292 -6.18 18.61 -10.36
C ALA A 292 -7.14 19.71 -10.81
N LYS A 293 -8.05 20.11 -9.94
CA LYS A 293 -9.00 21.24 -10.13
C LYS A 293 -8.45 22.57 -9.57
N GLY A 294 -7.24 22.60 -9.04
CA GLY A 294 -6.65 23.79 -8.41
C GLY A 294 -7.33 24.17 -7.08
N GLN A 295 -7.96 23.22 -6.42
CA GLN A 295 -8.63 23.42 -5.14
C GLN A 295 -7.67 23.13 -3.97
N PRO A 296 -7.87 23.76 -2.80
CA PRO A 296 -7.09 23.47 -1.61
C PRO A 296 -7.45 22.09 -1.04
N ILE A 297 -6.44 21.40 -0.47
CA ILE A 297 -6.61 20.14 0.24
C ILE A 297 -6.66 20.38 1.75
N THR A 298 -7.28 19.46 2.50
CA THR A 298 -7.34 19.50 3.96
C THR A 298 -6.58 18.33 4.55
N THR A 299 -5.58 18.63 5.38
CA THR A 299 -4.74 17.66 6.09
C THR A 299 -4.88 17.82 7.60
N THR A 300 -4.47 16.80 8.37
CA THR A 300 -4.66 16.78 9.84
C THR A 300 -3.35 16.95 10.62
N THR A 301 -2.21 16.76 9.97
CA THR A 301 -0.88 16.82 10.58
C THR A 301 0.18 17.16 9.54
N THR A 302 1.44 17.17 9.97
CA THR A 302 2.60 17.23 9.07
C THR A 302 3.58 16.11 9.39
N VAL A 303 4.34 15.67 8.38
CA VAL A 303 5.44 14.70 8.53
C VAL A 303 6.69 15.26 7.87
N ASN A 304 7.79 15.30 8.60
CA ASN A 304 9.07 15.76 8.06
C ASN A 304 9.68 14.69 7.16
N ASN A 305 9.98 15.05 5.90
CA ASN A 305 10.59 14.13 4.93
C ASN A 305 12.09 14.37 4.70
N GLY A 306 12.71 15.17 5.58
CA GLY A 306 14.12 15.57 5.47
C GLY A 306 14.36 16.83 4.63
N SER A 307 13.32 17.40 4.03
CA SER A 307 13.37 18.64 3.24
C SER A 307 12.31 19.65 3.66
N MET A 308 11.14 19.15 4.06
CA MET A 308 10.01 19.98 4.50
C MET A 308 9.09 19.20 5.44
N ASP A 309 8.24 19.93 6.13
CA ASP A 309 7.09 19.39 6.85
C ASP A 309 5.93 19.22 5.86
N VAL A 310 5.74 17.99 5.36
CA VAL A 310 4.74 17.64 4.36
C VAL A 310 3.35 17.65 4.98
N PRO A 311 2.37 18.40 4.44
CA PRO A 311 0.97 18.31 4.87
C PRO A 311 0.48 16.85 4.76
N SER A 312 -0.03 16.28 5.85
CA SER A 312 -0.24 14.83 5.93
C SER A 312 -1.58 14.44 6.56
N VAL A 313 -2.02 13.24 6.21
CA VAL A 313 -3.06 12.50 6.94
C VAL A 313 -2.46 11.15 7.32
N LEU A 314 -2.43 10.86 8.63
CA LEU A 314 -2.01 9.57 9.15
C LEU A 314 -3.21 8.86 9.77
N LEU A 315 -3.49 7.67 9.28
CA LEU A 315 -4.56 6.80 9.76
C LEU A 315 -4.05 5.89 10.87
N ASP A 316 -4.97 5.48 11.75
CA ASP A 316 -4.65 4.58 12.86
C ASP A 316 -4.64 3.12 12.40
N PRO A 317 -3.54 2.37 12.66
CA PRO A 317 -3.49 0.93 12.47
C PRO A 317 -4.13 0.20 13.66
N VAL A 318 -4.66 -0.99 13.42
CA VAL A 318 -5.30 -1.83 14.45
C VAL A 318 -4.63 -3.21 14.50
N ALA A 319 -4.19 -3.63 15.69
CA ALA A 319 -3.72 -5.00 15.91
C ALA A 319 -4.90 -5.96 15.92
N VAL A 320 -4.85 -6.99 15.07
CA VAL A 320 -5.92 -7.97 14.89
C VAL A 320 -5.41 -9.37 15.17
N THR A 321 -6.13 -10.08 16.05
CA THR A 321 -5.97 -11.49 16.34
C THR A 321 -7.30 -12.19 16.10
N ILE A 322 -7.36 -13.49 16.26
CA ILE A 322 -8.61 -14.24 16.17
C ILE A 322 -9.74 -13.67 17.05
N LYS A 323 -9.39 -12.95 18.13
CA LYS A 323 -10.37 -12.42 19.10
C LYS A 323 -11.17 -11.23 18.58
N ASN A 324 -10.64 -10.47 17.64
CA ASN A 324 -11.27 -9.25 17.12
C ASN A 324 -11.38 -9.19 15.59
N LEU A 325 -11.13 -10.31 14.89
CA LEU A 325 -11.34 -10.41 13.43
C LEU A 325 -12.73 -9.95 13.02
N LYS A 326 -13.76 -10.43 13.72
CA LYS A 326 -15.17 -10.13 13.44
C LYS A 326 -15.45 -8.62 13.52
N ASP A 327 -14.99 -8.00 14.58
CA ASP A 327 -15.31 -6.60 14.92
C ASP A 327 -14.39 -5.58 14.23
N THR A 328 -13.46 -6.05 13.39
CA THR A 328 -12.55 -5.24 12.60
C THR A 328 -12.69 -5.55 11.11
N ILE A 329 -11.93 -6.48 10.59
CA ILE A 329 -11.83 -6.83 9.16
C ILE A 329 -13.19 -7.17 8.55
N PHE A 330 -14.03 -7.93 9.27
CA PHE A 330 -15.35 -8.33 8.76
C PHE A 330 -16.42 -7.25 8.99
N ALA A 331 -16.36 -6.50 10.10
CA ALA A 331 -17.25 -5.36 10.34
C ALA A 331 -17.07 -4.27 9.27
N ASP A 332 -15.83 -4.01 8.86
CA ASP A 332 -15.49 -3.05 7.79
C ASP A 332 -15.76 -3.60 6.38
N LYS A 333 -16.20 -4.87 6.28
CA LYS A 333 -16.42 -5.55 4.99
C LYS A 333 -15.18 -5.58 4.10
N PHE A 334 -14.00 -5.60 4.72
CA PHE A 334 -12.74 -5.77 4.01
C PHE A 334 -12.69 -7.14 3.31
N TYR A 335 -13.19 -8.18 4.01
CA TYR A 335 -13.58 -9.47 3.45
C TYR A 335 -14.99 -9.87 3.90
N THR A 336 -15.64 -10.69 3.09
CA THR A 336 -16.86 -11.41 3.50
C THR A 336 -16.53 -12.79 4.10
N ALA A 337 -17.46 -13.36 4.84
CA ALA A 337 -17.30 -14.76 5.30
C ALA A 337 -17.11 -15.73 4.12
N ALA A 338 -17.79 -15.50 3.00
CA ALA A 338 -17.67 -16.32 1.80
C ALA A 338 -16.26 -16.28 1.19
N ASP A 339 -15.54 -15.16 1.33
CA ASP A 339 -14.18 -15.02 0.80
C ASP A 339 -13.16 -15.82 1.59
N VAL A 340 -13.37 -15.97 2.91
CA VAL A 340 -12.35 -16.43 3.86
C VAL A 340 -12.71 -17.79 4.47
N CYS A 341 -13.99 -18.01 4.82
CA CYS A 341 -14.46 -19.14 5.62
C CYS A 341 -14.72 -20.40 4.78
N THR A 342 -13.85 -20.70 3.84
CA THR A 342 -13.98 -21.83 2.92
C THR A 342 -13.12 -23.02 3.38
N GLY A 343 -13.54 -24.25 3.07
CA GLY A 343 -12.78 -25.47 3.34
C GLY A 343 -12.39 -25.61 4.82
N GLU A 344 -11.10 -25.81 5.06
CA GLU A 344 -10.52 -26.02 6.40
C GLU A 344 -10.68 -24.83 7.35
N PHE A 345 -10.89 -23.61 6.83
CA PHE A 345 -11.01 -22.40 7.65
C PHE A 345 -12.41 -22.18 8.24
N ALA A 346 -13.42 -22.93 7.79
CA ALA A 346 -14.81 -22.82 8.27
C ALA A 346 -14.92 -23.02 9.79
N ALA A 347 -14.17 -23.97 10.36
CA ALA A 347 -14.16 -24.23 11.80
C ALA A 347 -13.61 -23.02 12.58
N GLY A 348 -12.52 -22.42 12.11
CA GLY A 348 -11.93 -21.21 12.70
C GLY A 348 -12.88 -20.03 12.65
N CYS A 349 -13.58 -19.82 11.52
CA CYS A 349 -14.61 -18.80 11.40
C CYS A 349 -15.75 -18.95 12.41
N LYS A 350 -16.23 -20.17 12.60
CA LYS A 350 -17.26 -20.47 13.61
C LYS A 350 -16.76 -20.12 15.02
N THR A 351 -15.52 -20.50 15.35
CA THR A 351 -14.89 -20.16 16.63
C THR A 351 -14.75 -18.65 16.82
N ALA A 352 -14.43 -17.92 15.75
CA ALA A 352 -14.32 -16.47 15.77
C ALA A 352 -15.68 -15.75 15.69
N GLY A 353 -16.80 -16.47 15.59
CA GLY A 353 -18.14 -15.90 15.49
C GLY A 353 -18.43 -15.13 14.19
N ILE A 354 -17.75 -15.50 13.10
CA ILE A 354 -17.86 -14.84 11.79
C ILE A 354 -18.95 -15.52 10.94
N ALA A 355 -19.13 -16.83 11.09
CA ALA A 355 -20.10 -17.65 10.33
C ALA A 355 -20.88 -18.58 11.24
#